data_437ef1e4bf82a3c741facf4df8e02f56
#
_entry.id   437ef1e4bf82a3c741facf4df8e02f56
#
_cell.length_a   1.000
_cell.length_b   1.000
_cell.length_c   1.000
_cell.angle_alpha   90.00
_cell.angle_beta   90.00
_cell.angle_gamma   90.00
#
_symmetry.space_group_name_H-M   'P 1'
#
loop_
_entity.id
_entity.type
_entity.pdbx_description
1 polymer ?
#
loop_
_entity_poly.entity_id
_entity_poly.type
_entity_poly.pdbx_seq_one_letter_code
_entity_poly.pdbx_strand_id
1 'polypeptide(L)'
;YCAASDSETLKEALNLGAEIIEGQIFGIAGLLVGLCKLWNMRGFCLLAETPGFYPDASASRQVLNAVNKMLNLKVDMNRLDTAAETTREILESFGLVAQPAEEKRKEEPYRWHI
;
A
#
# COMPACT_ATOMS: atom_id res chain seq x y z
N TYR A 1 3.70 1.75 -0.47
CA TYR A 1 3.94 3.16 -0.13
C TYR A 1 3.79 3.40 1.37
N CYS A 2 4.37 4.49 1.86
CA CYS A 2 4.24 4.88 3.27
C CYS A 2 4.19 6.40 3.45
N ALA A 3 3.62 6.82 4.58
CA ALA A 3 3.75 8.15 5.17
C ALA A 3 3.91 8.03 6.68
N ALA A 4 4.59 8.96 7.32
CA ALA A 4 4.90 8.91 8.74
C ALA A 4 4.77 10.28 9.42
N SER A 5 4.62 10.25 10.75
CA SER A 5 4.49 11.45 11.59
C SER A 5 5.80 12.25 11.71
N ASP A 6 6.93 11.58 11.56
CA ASP A 6 8.27 12.17 11.72
C ASP A 6 9.31 11.42 10.88
N SER A 7 10.51 11.99 10.75
CA SER A 7 11.57 11.47 9.90
C SER A 7 12.19 10.16 10.41
N GLU A 8 12.20 9.91 11.72
CA GLU A 8 12.72 8.64 12.26
C GLU A 8 11.77 7.50 11.99
N THR A 9 10.48 7.71 12.25
CA THR A 9 9.41 6.77 11.96
C THR A 9 9.31 6.49 10.46
N LEU A 10 9.55 7.51 9.61
CA LEU A 10 9.62 7.31 8.16
C LEU A 10 10.74 6.35 7.76
N LYS A 11 11.92 6.46 8.36
CA LYS A 11 13.03 5.53 8.09
C LYS A 11 12.67 4.09 8.43
N GLU A 12 11.91 3.87 9.49
CA GLU A 12 11.43 2.52 9.84
C GLU A 12 10.53 1.94 8.73
N ALA A 13 9.58 2.74 8.22
CA ALA A 13 8.72 2.31 7.12
C ALA A 13 9.51 2.03 5.84
N LEU A 14 10.50 2.86 5.50
CA LEU A 14 11.38 2.65 4.35
C LEU A 14 12.20 1.37 4.47
N ASN A 15 12.68 1.03 5.68
CA ASN A 15 13.41 -0.22 5.94
C ASN A 15 12.55 -1.47 5.75
N LEU A 16 11.22 -1.35 5.76
CA LEU A 16 10.29 -2.43 5.42
C LEU A 16 10.13 -2.64 3.90
N GLY A 17 10.77 -1.79 3.09
CA GLY A 17 10.69 -1.82 1.63
C GLY A 17 9.58 -0.96 1.06
N ALA A 18 8.98 -0.08 1.85
CA ALA A 18 8.00 0.89 1.36
C ALA A 18 8.68 2.09 0.69
N GLU A 19 7.96 2.76 -0.20
CA GLU A 19 8.35 4.02 -0.82
C GLU A 19 7.50 5.16 -0.26
N ILE A 20 8.03 6.38 -0.25
CA ILE A 20 7.27 7.55 0.20
C ILE A 20 6.14 7.81 -0.79
N ILE A 21 4.92 7.97 -0.28
CA ILE A 21 3.79 8.35 -1.11
C ILE A 21 3.90 9.83 -1.49
N GLU A 22 3.71 10.12 -2.78
CA GLU A 22 3.55 11.47 -3.27
C GLU A 22 2.06 11.79 -3.38
N GLY A 23 1.59 12.78 -2.63
CA GLY A 23 0.19 13.20 -2.65
C GLY A 23 -0.50 13.18 -1.29
N GLN A 24 -1.82 13.12 -1.32
CA GLN A 24 -2.66 13.17 -0.12
C GLN A 24 -3.21 11.79 0.22
N ILE A 25 -3.21 11.46 1.50
CA ILE A 25 -3.85 10.26 2.01
C ILE A 25 -5.20 10.66 2.61
N PHE A 26 -6.27 10.20 1.98
CA PHE A 26 -7.64 10.46 2.45
C PHE A 26 -8.07 9.42 3.49
N GLY A 27 -9.05 9.82 4.30
CA GLY A 27 -9.65 8.95 5.29
C GLY A 27 -8.86 8.84 6.58
N ILE A 28 -9.24 7.85 7.38
CA ILE A 28 -8.76 7.72 8.76
C ILE A 28 -7.25 7.43 8.85
N ALA A 29 -6.69 6.74 7.87
CA ALA A 29 -5.27 6.39 7.86
C ALA A 29 -4.38 7.64 7.82
N GLY A 30 -4.66 8.57 6.89
CA GLY A 30 -3.92 9.84 6.81
C GLY A 30 -4.17 10.73 8.02
N LEU A 31 -5.42 10.79 8.49
CA LEU A 31 -5.79 11.57 9.68
C LEU A 31 -5.04 11.10 10.93
N LEU A 32 -4.99 9.79 11.18
CA LEU A 32 -4.29 9.24 12.35
C LEU A 32 -2.80 9.53 12.32
N VAL A 33 -2.12 9.41 11.19
CA VAL A 33 -0.69 9.76 11.08
C VAL A 33 -0.47 11.24 11.36
N GLY A 34 -1.35 12.12 10.88
CA GLY A 34 -1.30 13.55 11.16
C GLY A 34 -1.51 13.86 12.66
N LEU A 35 -2.46 13.20 13.31
CA LEU A 35 -2.73 13.35 14.74
C LEU A 35 -1.59 12.81 15.61
N CYS A 36 -0.91 11.74 15.20
CA CYS A 36 0.27 11.25 15.89
C CYS A 36 1.31 12.35 16.10
N LYS A 37 1.55 13.17 15.07
CA LYS A 37 2.47 14.29 15.16
C LYS A 37 2.02 15.33 16.21
N LEU A 38 0.73 15.65 16.26
CA LEU A 38 0.18 16.61 17.24
C LEU A 38 0.26 16.10 18.67
N TRP A 39 0.13 14.80 18.87
CA TRP A 39 0.16 14.18 20.20
C TRP A 39 1.55 13.68 20.61
N ASN A 40 2.57 14.04 19.86
CA ASN A 40 3.94 13.59 20.08
C ASN A 40 4.05 12.05 20.15
N MET A 41 3.26 11.38 19.31
CA MET A 41 3.27 9.94 19.12
C MET A 41 3.97 9.60 17.82
N ARG A 42 4.59 8.43 17.77
CA ARG A 42 5.17 7.89 16.55
C ARG A 42 4.13 7.08 15.79
N GLY A 43 3.95 7.37 14.52
CA GLY A 43 3.00 6.64 13.69
C GLY A 43 3.36 6.70 12.21
N PHE A 44 3.12 5.62 11.50
CA PHE A 44 3.19 5.59 10.04
C PHE A 44 2.06 4.74 9.48
N CYS A 45 1.75 4.93 8.23
CA CYS A 45 0.85 4.08 7.48
C CYS A 45 1.58 3.38 6.34
N LEU A 46 1.13 2.18 6.02
CA LEU A 46 1.54 1.41 4.86
C LEU A 46 0.35 1.27 3.91
N LEU A 47 0.60 1.49 2.64
CA LEU A 47 -0.40 1.47 1.59
C LEU A 47 0.11 0.59 0.46
N ALA A 48 -0.67 -0.42 0.07
CA ALA A 48 -0.42 -1.17 -1.15
C ALA A 48 -1.25 -0.57 -2.29
N GLU A 49 -0.66 -0.57 -3.47
CA GLU A 49 -1.36 -0.18 -4.69
C GLU A 49 -2.38 -1.23 -5.08
N THR A 50 -3.59 -0.79 -5.43
CA THR A 50 -4.70 -1.65 -5.85
C THR A 50 -5.53 -0.94 -6.92
N PRO A 51 -6.16 -1.68 -7.85
CA PRO A 51 -7.10 -1.10 -8.81
C PRO A 51 -8.33 -0.48 -8.16
N GLY A 52 -8.70 -0.89 -6.94
CA GLY A 52 -9.74 -0.25 -6.14
C GLY A 52 -11.18 -0.67 -6.45
N PHE A 53 -11.41 -1.57 -7.40
CA PHE A 53 -12.76 -2.01 -7.80
C PHE A 53 -13.10 -3.47 -7.41
N TYR A 54 -12.18 -4.16 -6.74
CA TYR A 54 -12.40 -5.49 -6.18
C TYR A 54 -11.54 -5.71 -4.92
N PRO A 55 -11.87 -6.66 -4.04
CA PRO A 55 -11.02 -7.05 -2.91
C PRO A 55 -9.69 -7.61 -3.40
N ASP A 56 -8.60 -6.92 -3.11
CA ASP A 56 -7.27 -7.27 -3.62
C ASP A 56 -6.45 -8.02 -2.55
N ALA A 57 -6.44 -9.35 -2.64
CA ALA A 57 -5.67 -10.20 -1.74
C ALA A 57 -4.15 -10.05 -1.95
N SER A 58 -3.71 -9.72 -3.17
CA SER A 58 -2.30 -9.48 -3.47
C SER A 58 -1.78 -8.21 -2.79
N ALA A 59 -2.54 -7.11 -2.89
CA ALA A 59 -2.24 -5.87 -2.18
C ALA A 59 -2.24 -6.07 -0.65
N SER A 60 -3.23 -6.78 -0.12
CA SER A 60 -3.31 -7.13 1.30
C SER A 60 -2.10 -7.95 1.76
N ARG A 61 -1.65 -8.90 0.95
CA ARG A 61 -0.47 -9.72 1.21
C ARG A 61 0.81 -8.88 1.32
N GLN A 62 0.98 -7.88 0.45
CA GLN A 62 2.15 -7.00 0.50
C GLN A 62 2.23 -6.23 1.82
N VAL A 63 1.13 -5.62 2.25
CA VAL A 63 1.08 -4.91 3.54
C VAL A 63 1.32 -5.86 4.71
N LEU A 64 0.69 -7.04 4.70
CA LEU A 64 0.84 -8.01 5.77
C LEU A 64 2.28 -8.56 5.87
N ASN A 65 2.98 -8.70 4.74
CA ASN A 65 4.41 -9.07 4.74
C ASN A 65 5.27 -8.01 5.45
N ALA A 66 5.01 -6.73 5.21
CA ALA A 66 5.73 -5.65 5.90
C ALA A 66 5.44 -5.66 7.41
N VAL A 67 4.18 -5.84 7.80
CA VAL A 67 3.78 -5.96 9.22
C VAL A 67 4.42 -7.19 9.88
N ASN A 68 4.46 -8.33 9.19
CA ASN A 68 5.14 -9.53 9.67
C ASN A 68 6.61 -9.29 9.98
N LYS A 69 7.32 -8.62 9.09
CA LYS A 69 8.73 -8.27 9.28
C LYS A 69 8.90 -7.32 10.47
N MET A 70 8.07 -6.30 10.57
CA MET A 70 8.16 -5.29 11.62
C MET A 70 7.93 -5.87 13.01
N LEU A 71 6.90 -6.71 13.15
CA LEU A 71 6.48 -7.27 14.44
C LEU A 71 7.04 -8.67 14.70
N ASN A 72 7.85 -9.20 13.77
CA ASN A 72 8.35 -10.57 13.83
C ASN A 72 7.26 -11.62 14.05
N LEU A 73 6.13 -11.44 13.36
CA LEU A 73 5.00 -12.36 13.42
C LEU A 73 5.24 -13.53 12.45
N LYS A 74 4.58 -14.67 12.74
CA LYS A 74 4.57 -15.84 11.87
C LYS A 74 3.15 -16.08 11.35
N VAL A 75 2.62 -15.11 10.63
CA VAL A 75 1.27 -15.23 10.06
C VAL A 75 1.32 -16.12 8.83
N ASP A 76 0.41 -17.09 8.76
CA ASP A 76 0.21 -17.92 7.57
C ASP A 76 -0.44 -17.11 6.43
N MET A 77 0.26 -17.03 5.31
CA MET A 77 -0.18 -16.30 4.12
C MET A 77 -0.91 -17.17 3.09
N ASN A 78 -1.02 -18.48 3.30
CA ASN A 78 -1.54 -19.41 2.30
C ASN A 78 -2.96 -19.04 1.85
N ARG A 79 -3.80 -18.55 2.75
CA ARG A 79 -5.17 -18.13 2.41
C ARG A 79 -5.20 -16.91 1.49
N LEU A 80 -4.27 -15.96 1.68
CA LEU A 80 -4.13 -14.81 0.80
C LEU A 80 -3.54 -15.20 -0.56
N ASP A 81 -2.60 -16.12 -0.58
CA ASP A 81 -2.02 -16.64 -1.83
C ASP A 81 -3.09 -17.35 -2.67
N THR A 82 -3.91 -18.20 -2.06
CA THR A 82 -5.05 -18.85 -2.73
C THR A 82 -6.08 -17.83 -3.22
N ALA A 83 -6.43 -16.84 -2.40
CA ALA A 83 -7.39 -15.81 -2.79
C ALA A 83 -6.87 -14.93 -3.93
N ALA A 84 -5.57 -14.59 -3.94
CA ALA A 84 -4.94 -13.82 -5.01
C ALA A 84 -4.95 -14.60 -6.34
N GLU A 85 -4.63 -15.89 -6.30
CA GLU A 85 -4.67 -16.76 -7.48
C GLU A 85 -6.09 -16.89 -8.05
N THR A 86 -7.07 -17.15 -7.20
CA THR A 86 -8.49 -17.24 -7.59
C THR A 86 -8.97 -15.92 -8.22
N THR A 87 -8.61 -14.79 -7.63
CA THR A 87 -8.96 -13.46 -8.17
C THR A 87 -8.34 -13.25 -9.54
N ARG A 88 -7.07 -13.62 -9.72
CA ARG A 88 -6.37 -13.53 -10.99
C ARG A 88 -7.07 -14.38 -12.08
N GLU A 89 -7.40 -15.61 -11.78
CA GLU A 89 -8.11 -16.52 -12.72
C GLU A 89 -9.47 -15.94 -13.14
N ILE A 90 -10.22 -15.38 -12.18
CA ILE A 90 -11.51 -14.74 -12.48
C ILE A 90 -11.31 -13.53 -13.41
N LEU A 91 -10.37 -12.65 -13.10
CA LEU A 91 -10.09 -11.47 -13.94
C LEU A 91 -9.63 -11.85 -15.34
N GLU A 92 -8.79 -12.87 -15.48
CA GLU A 92 -8.35 -13.41 -16.77
C GLU A 92 -9.54 -13.97 -17.57
N SER A 93 -10.47 -14.67 -16.93
CA SER A 93 -11.67 -15.23 -17.58
C SER A 93 -12.61 -14.16 -18.16
N PHE A 94 -12.62 -12.97 -17.55
CA PHE A 94 -13.37 -11.80 -18.05
C PHE A 94 -12.56 -10.91 -19.00
N GLY A 95 -11.32 -11.28 -19.35
CA GLY A 95 -10.43 -10.47 -20.17
C GLY A 95 -9.92 -9.20 -19.45
N LEU A 96 -10.08 -9.13 -18.14
CA LEU A 96 -9.60 -8.06 -17.27
C LEU A 96 -8.23 -8.45 -16.70
N VAL A 97 -7.19 -8.41 -17.54
CA VAL A 97 -5.81 -8.59 -17.05
C VAL A 97 -5.45 -7.36 -16.25
N ALA A 98 -5.08 -7.56 -14.99
CA ALA A 98 -4.47 -6.49 -14.19
C ALA A 98 -3.14 -6.10 -14.87
N GLN A 99 -3.10 -4.95 -15.53
CA GLN A 99 -1.85 -4.42 -16.06
C GLN A 99 -0.92 -4.11 -14.89
N PRO A 100 0.35 -4.52 -14.93
CA PRO A 100 1.32 -4.15 -13.92
C PRO A 100 1.38 -2.62 -13.80
N ALA A 101 1.39 -2.12 -12.59
CA ALA A 101 1.38 -0.69 -12.28
C ALA A 101 2.54 0.12 -12.91
N GLU A 102 3.56 -0.55 -13.41
CA GLU A 102 4.73 0.06 -14.05
C GLU A 102 4.47 0.73 -15.40
N GLU A 103 3.44 0.35 -16.14
CA GLU A 103 3.17 0.94 -17.46
C GLU A 103 2.47 2.29 -17.41
N LYS A 104 1.76 2.62 -16.32
CA LYS A 104 1.05 3.90 -16.20
C LYS A 104 1.92 5.09 -15.78
N ARG A 105 3.18 4.88 -15.36
CA ARG A 105 4.09 5.99 -14.97
C ARG A 105 4.74 6.72 -16.14
N LYS A 106 4.62 6.23 -17.37
CA LYS A 106 5.32 6.81 -18.51
C LYS A 106 4.52 7.76 -19.38
N GLU A 107 3.23 7.88 -19.18
CA GLU A 107 2.38 8.73 -20.00
C GLU A 107 1.43 9.58 -19.14
N GLU A 108 1.87 10.69 -18.69
CA GLU A 108 1.34 12.05 -18.67
C GLU A 108 1.98 12.89 -17.57
N PRO A 109 2.74 13.93 -17.91
CA PRO A 109 3.05 14.96 -16.93
C PRO A 109 1.75 15.72 -16.67
N TYR A 110 1.25 15.65 -15.42
CA TYR A 110 0.15 16.48 -14.97
C TYR A 110 0.48 17.95 -15.25
N ARG A 111 -0.05 18.45 -16.33
CA ARG A 111 -0.06 19.88 -16.62
C ARG A 111 -1.17 20.50 -15.79
N TRP A 112 -0.81 21.11 -14.68
CA TRP A 112 -1.70 22.05 -14.02
C TRP A 112 -1.87 23.25 -14.95
N HIS A 113 -3.01 23.36 -15.59
CA HIS A 113 -3.43 24.61 -16.21
C HIS A 113 -4.05 25.49 -15.13
N ILE A 114 -3.32 26.53 -14.77
CA ILE A 114 -3.87 27.66 -14.02
C ILE A 114 -4.71 28.50 -14.99
#